data_db514115717324ba2bfc1a5d8fee70b6
#
_entry.id   db514115717324ba2bfc1a5d8fee70b6
#
_cell.length_a   1.000
_cell.length_b   1.000
_cell.length_c   1.000
_cell.angle_alpha   90.00
_cell.angle_beta   90.00
_cell.angle_gamma   90.00
#
_symmetry.space_group_name_H-M   'P 1'
#
loop_
_entity.id
_entity.type
_entity.pdbx_description
1 polymer ?
#
loop_
_entity_poly.entity_id
_entity_poly.type
_entity_poly.pdbx_seq_one_letter_code
_entity_poly.pdbx_strand_id
1 'polypeptide(L)'
;MDGFTSIRRSIEHMKITVQKVIKGVRYLKHYGVKEFFIRLQEKMESENVPYEPWYEHHKATEETLRRQRKQSAAWKGAPCVSIVVPLYCTNETFLREMIGSVQAQSYENWELCLADGSPEENAARLEAVVRKCAGEDTRICYRRLEKNLGIAGNTNAAIAMAHGEWIALLDHDDLLAPDALYETVHLILRGPKDETGVAATGFRKAGAQYDMIYTDEDKVDMDGKTHFQPHFKPDINIDLLRSNNYIT
;
A
#
# COMPACT_ATOMS: atom_id res chain seq x y z
N MET A 1 -4.30 -33.98 22.93
CA MET A 1 -5.67 -33.44 23.07
C MET A 1 -5.82 -32.04 22.44
N ASP A 2 -4.88 -31.61 21.60
CA ASP A 2 -4.78 -30.21 21.12
C ASP A 2 -5.30 -29.93 19.71
N GLY A 3 -5.74 -30.96 18.97
CA GLY A 3 -6.23 -30.78 17.61
C GLY A 3 -7.68 -30.23 17.51
N PHE A 4 -8.50 -30.47 18.51
CA PHE A 4 -9.92 -30.03 18.49
C PHE A 4 -10.13 -28.57 18.88
N THR A 5 -9.22 -27.98 19.62
CA THR A 5 -9.28 -26.55 20.03
C THR A 5 -8.89 -25.61 18.90
N SER A 6 -8.00 -26.03 18.00
CA SER A 6 -7.59 -25.26 16.82
C SER A 6 -8.72 -25.14 15.81
N ILE A 7 -9.46 -26.24 15.56
CA ILE A 7 -10.59 -26.25 14.60
C ILE A 7 -11.75 -25.38 15.11
N ARG A 8 -12.02 -25.34 16.42
CA ARG A 8 -13.06 -24.49 16.98
C ARG A 8 -12.77 -22.99 16.86
N ARG A 9 -11.51 -22.56 17.03
CA ARG A 9 -11.10 -21.16 16.83
C ARG A 9 -11.24 -20.71 15.36
N SER A 10 -10.89 -21.57 14.40
CA SER A 10 -11.07 -21.27 12.97
C SER A 10 -12.53 -21.13 12.56
N ILE A 11 -13.46 -21.82 13.22
CA ILE A 11 -14.89 -21.74 12.94
C ILE A 11 -15.53 -20.46 13.55
N GLU A 12 -15.03 -19.98 14.68
CA GLU A 12 -15.55 -18.77 15.33
C GLU A 12 -15.20 -17.47 14.58
N HIS A 13 -14.10 -17.43 13.82
CA HIS A 13 -13.74 -16.28 12.98
C HIS A 13 -14.45 -16.24 11.62
N MET A 14 -15.12 -17.31 11.22
CA MET A 14 -15.85 -17.34 9.97
C MET A 14 -17.31 -16.89 10.16
N LYS A 15 -17.54 -15.59 10.37
CA LYS A 15 -18.88 -15.01 10.19
C LYS A 15 -19.27 -15.19 8.72
N ILE A 16 -19.96 -16.29 8.41
CA ILE A 16 -20.50 -16.56 7.09
C ILE A 16 -21.65 -15.57 6.84
N THR A 17 -21.34 -14.48 6.19
CA THR A 17 -22.35 -13.51 5.75
C THR A 17 -23.14 -14.14 4.60
N VAL A 18 -24.43 -13.89 4.52
CA VAL A 18 -25.32 -14.34 3.41
C VAL A 18 -24.69 -14.04 2.04
N GLN A 19 -23.99 -12.92 1.92
CA GLN A 19 -23.27 -12.55 0.69
C GLN A 19 -22.11 -13.50 0.35
N LYS A 20 -21.39 -14.03 1.35
CA LYS A 20 -20.31 -15.03 1.12
C LYS A 20 -20.90 -16.36 0.63
N VAL A 21 -22.06 -16.77 1.17
CA VAL A 21 -22.78 -17.97 0.72
C VAL A 21 -23.26 -17.80 -0.73
N ILE A 22 -23.86 -16.66 -1.06
CA ILE A 22 -24.33 -16.37 -2.43
C ILE A 22 -23.16 -16.35 -3.42
N LYS A 23 -22.03 -15.74 -3.06
CA LYS A 23 -20.79 -15.77 -3.87
C LYS A 23 -20.30 -17.22 -4.07
N GLY A 24 -20.26 -18.02 -3.01
CA GLY A 24 -19.86 -19.43 -3.07
C GLY A 24 -20.75 -20.27 -3.99
N VAL A 25 -22.06 -20.13 -3.87
CA VAL A 25 -23.03 -20.84 -4.74
C VAL A 25 -22.92 -20.40 -6.20
N ARG A 26 -22.71 -19.09 -6.46
CA ARG A 26 -22.51 -18.58 -7.82
C ARG A 26 -21.21 -19.12 -8.43
N TYR A 27 -20.14 -19.18 -7.65
CA TYR A 27 -18.86 -19.73 -8.08
C TYR A 27 -18.96 -21.23 -8.38
N LEU A 28 -19.62 -21.99 -7.48
CA LEU A 28 -19.88 -23.43 -7.67
C LEU A 28 -20.66 -23.74 -8.96
N LYS A 29 -21.66 -22.90 -9.26
CA LYS A 29 -22.46 -23.04 -10.50
C LYS A 29 -21.67 -22.74 -11.77
N HIS A 30 -20.69 -21.82 -11.69
CA HIS A 30 -19.97 -21.36 -12.86
C HIS A 30 -18.71 -22.19 -13.17
N TYR A 31 -17.99 -22.60 -12.13
CA TYR A 31 -16.69 -23.27 -12.26
C TYR A 31 -16.71 -24.76 -11.82
N GLY A 32 -17.80 -25.23 -11.26
CA GLY A 32 -17.96 -26.62 -10.82
C GLY A 32 -17.38 -26.89 -9.43
N VAL A 33 -17.72 -28.12 -8.93
CA VAL A 33 -17.42 -28.54 -7.56
C VAL A 33 -15.90 -28.63 -7.31
N LYS A 34 -15.14 -29.15 -8.28
CA LYS A 34 -13.69 -29.35 -8.14
C LYS A 34 -12.95 -28.04 -7.92
N GLU A 35 -13.22 -27.03 -8.77
CA GLU A 35 -12.61 -25.71 -8.67
C GLU A 35 -13.03 -24.97 -7.39
N PHE A 36 -14.27 -25.17 -6.93
CA PHE A 36 -14.73 -24.62 -5.67
C PHE A 36 -13.95 -25.18 -4.49
N PHE A 37 -13.71 -26.50 -4.45
CA PHE A 37 -12.92 -27.11 -3.36
C PHE A 37 -11.45 -26.74 -3.42
N ILE A 38 -10.83 -26.65 -4.59
CA ILE A 38 -9.45 -26.18 -4.75
C ILE A 38 -9.33 -24.75 -4.17
N ARG A 39 -10.23 -23.85 -4.56
CA ARG A 39 -10.19 -22.46 -4.08
C ARG A 39 -10.54 -22.32 -2.60
N LEU A 40 -11.36 -23.21 -2.06
CA LEU A 40 -11.64 -23.28 -0.63
C LEU A 40 -10.41 -23.76 0.14
N GLN A 41 -9.70 -24.74 -0.39
CA GLN A 41 -8.46 -25.28 0.20
C GLN A 41 -7.34 -24.23 0.14
N GLU A 42 -7.12 -23.59 -0.99
CA GLU A 42 -6.16 -22.47 -1.13
C GLU A 42 -6.44 -21.37 -0.11
N LYS A 43 -7.70 -21.01 0.08
CA LYS A 43 -8.09 -20.01 1.06
C LYS A 43 -7.87 -20.47 2.51
N MET A 44 -8.06 -21.76 2.80
CA MET A 44 -7.81 -22.32 4.13
C MET A 44 -6.31 -22.51 4.40
N GLU A 45 -5.51 -22.82 3.37
CA GLU A 45 -4.05 -22.96 3.49
C GLU A 45 -3.36 -21.59 3.68
N SER A 46 -3.86 -20.52 3.04
CA SER A 46 -3.31 -19.17 3.21
C SER A 46 -3.51 -18.58 4.62
N GLU A 47 -4.47 -19.12 5.39
CA GLU A 47 -4.74 -18.67 6.76
C GLU A 47 -3.83 -19.35 7.81
N ASN A 48 -3.01 -20.33 7.42
CA ASN A 48 -2.22 -21.15 8.37
C ASN A 48 -0.77 -20.68 8.61
N VAL A 49 -0.32 -19.64 7.91
CA VAL A 49 0.99 -19.05 8.20
C VAL A 49 0.81 -17.99 9.28
N PRO A 50 1.44 -18.13 10.47
CA PRO A 50 1.33 -17.12 11.53
C PRO A 50 2.13 -15.87 11.14
N TYR A 51 1.49 -14.98 10.36
CA TYR A 51 2.13 -13.78 9.86
C TYR A 51 2.33 -12.71 10.94
N GLU A 52 1.39 -12.56 11.85
CA GLU A 52 1.45 -11.52 12.89
C GLU A 52 2.72 -11.56 13.76
N PRO A 53 3.23 -12.73 14.23
CA PRO A 53 4.51 -12.78 14.93
C PRO A 53 5.70 -12.37 14.07
N TRP A 54 5.66 -12.68 12.77
CA TRP A 54 6.69 -12.24 11.82
C TRP A 54 6.65 -10.73 11.66
N TYR A 55 5.46 -10.16 11.43
CA TYR A 55 5.25 -8.72 11.31
C TYR A 55 5.72 -7.96 12.56
N GLU A 56 5.30 -8.40 13.75
CA GLU A 56 5.72 -7.80 15.01
C GLU A 56 7.24 -7.78 15.22
N HIS A 57 7.94 -8.80 14.70
CA HIS A 57 9.39 -8.86 14.77
C HIS A 57 10.09 -7.95 13.74
N HIS A 58 9.45 -7.68 12.61
CA HIS A 58 10.08 -6.97 11.48
C HIS A 58 9.62 -5.51 11.34
N LYS A 59 8.48 -5.15 11.91
CA LYS A 59 8.02 -3.76 11.84
C LYS A 59 9.01 -2.78 12.48
N ALA A 60 9.11 -1.59 11.92
CA ALA A 60 9.97 -0.55 12.46
C ALA A 60 9.56 -0.15 13.88
N THR A 61 10.50 -0.17 14.80
CA THR A 61 10.29 0.33 16.17
C THR A 61 10.41 1.85 16.22
N GLU A 62 9.87 2.49 17.27
CA GLU A 62 10.04 3.93 17.49
C GLU A 62 11.51 4.36 17.56
N GLU A 63 12.37 3.51 18.07
CA GLU A 63 13.82 3.76 18.10
C GLU A 63 14.39 3.72 16.67
N THR A 64 13.97 2.75 15.86
CA THR A 64 14.34 2.65 14.45
C THR A 64 13.90 3.89 13.69
N LEU A 65 12.65 4.30 13.83
CA LEU A 65 12.11 5.49 13.15
C LEU A 65 12.84 6.77 13.55
N ARG A 66 13.16 6.94 14.82
CA ARG A 66 13.98 8.10 15.29
C ARG A 66 15.38 8.09 14.69
N ARG A 67 16.01 6.93 14.61
CA ARG A 67 17.31 6.77 13.97
C ARG A 67 17.25 7.10 12.48
N GLN A 68 16.23 6.60 11.79
CA GLN A 68 16.00 6.85 10.36
C GLN A 68 15.79 8.33 10.07
N ARG A 69 14.96 9.05 10.84
CA ARG A 69 14.81 10.53 10.73
C ARG A 69 16.14 11.26 10.85
N LYS A 70 16.92 10.92 11.86
CA LYS A 70 18.24 11.53 12.07
C LYS A 70 19.22 11.23 10.93
N GLN A 71 19.19 10.01 10.40
CA GLN A 71 20.08 9.61 9.31
C GLN A 71 19.67 10.27 7.99
N SER A 72 18.38 10.26 7.65
CA SER A 72 17.88 10.84 6.39
C SER A 72 18.04 12.36 6.35
N ALA A 73 17.93 13.05 7.48
CA ALA A 73 18.20 14.49 7.57
C ALA A 73 19.65 14.87 7.22
N ALA A 74 20.59 13.93 7.33
CA ALA A 74 22.00 14.13 6.96
C ALA A 74 22.31 13.74 5.51
N TRP A 75 21.38 13.18 4.76
CA TRP A 75 21.61 12.78 3.37
C TRP A 75 21.71 13.97 2.44
N LYS A 76 22.80 14.05 1.69
CA LYS A 76 22.99 15.08 0.67
C LYS A 76 22.39 14.61 -0.66
N GLY A 77 21.61 15.47 -1.31
CA GLY A 77 21.00 15.16 -2.61
C GLY A 77 19.92 14.07 -2.52
N ALA A 78 19.31 13.90 -1.35
CA ALA A 78 18.20 12.98 -1.19
C ALA A 78 16.96 13.51 -1.95
N PRO A 79 16.33 12.69 -2.82
CA PRO A 79 15.28 13.14 -3.71
C PRO A 79 14.00 13.46 -2.95
N CYS A 80 13.22 14.42 -3.44
CA CYS A 80 11.84 14.58 -3.01
C CYS A 80 10.98 13.48 -3.62
N VAL A 81 10.10 12.86 -2.82
CA VAL A 81 9.14 11.86 -3.27
C VAL A 81 7.74 12.48 -3.31
N SER A 82 7.15 12.54 -4.50
CA SER A 82 5.75 12.95 -4.66
C SER A 82 4.83 11.74 -4.54
N ILE A 83 4.07 11.68 -3.45
CA ILE A 83 3.04 10.65 -3.25
C ILE A 83 1.78 11.14 -3.95
N VAL A 84 1.30 10.41 -4.94
CA VAL A 84 0.14 10.80 -5.75
C VAL A 84 -1.05 9.89 -5.44
N VAL A 85 -2.16 10.51 -5.08
CA VAL A 85 -3.37 9.82 -4.65
C VAL A 85 -4.58 10.34 -5.41
N PRO A 86 -5.24 9.52 -6.23
CA PRO A 86 -6.52 9.86 -6.84
C PRO A 86 -7.65 9.65 -5.82
N LEU A 87 -8.51 10.65 -5.64
CA LEU A 87 -9.68 10.57 -4.77
C LEU A 87 -10.96 10.50 -5.59
N TYR A 88 -11.90 9.66 -5.16
CA TYR A 88 -13.27 9.62 -5.65
C TYR A 88 -14.22 9.03 -4.63
N CYS A 89 -15.09 9.86 -4.04
CA CYS A 89 -16.06 9.45 -3.01
C CYS A 89 -15.43 8.69 -1.85
N THR A 90 -14.20 9.03 -1.50
CA THR A 90 -13.38 8.35 -0.48
C THR A 90 -14.07 8.42 0.89
N ASN A 91 -13.95 7.36 1.67
CA ASN A 91 -14.37 7.37 3.06
C ASN A 91 -13.46 8.31 3.87
N GLU A 92 -14.06 9.19 4.67
CA GLU A 92 -13.33 10.20 5.45
C GLU A 92 -12.36 9.58 6.46
N THR A 93 -12.69 8.42 7.04
CA THR A 93 -11.81 7.72 7.98
C THR A 93 -10.57 7.22 7.26
N PHE A 94 -10.73 6.54 6.13
CA PHE A 94 -9.60 6.05 5.33
C PHE A 94 -8.72 7.19 4.84
N LEU A 95 -9.33 8.30 4.39
CA LEU A 95 -8.57 9.48 3.98
C LEU A 95 -7.71 10.04 5.13
N ARG A 96 -8.25 10.10 6.37
CA ARG A 96 -7.48 10.55 7.54
C ARG A 96 -6.35 9.60 7.87
N GLU A 97 -6.61 8.30 7.84
CA GLU A 97 -5.63 7.27 8.15
C GLU A 97 -4.51 7.26 7.12
N MET A 98 -4.85 7.33 5.83
CA MET A 98 -3.90 7.43 4.73
C MET A 98 -3.00 8.67 4.89
N ILE A 99 -3.59 9.87 5.07
CA ILE A 99 -2.80 11.10 5.30
C ILE A 99 -1.92 10.97 6.55
N GLY A 100 -2.45 10.40 7.63
CA GLY A 100 -1.70 10.15 8.87
C GLY A 100 -0.52 9.22 8.65
N SER A 101 -0.65 8.17 7.83
CA SER A 101 0.43 7.25 7.50
C SER A 101 1.56 7.92 6.71
N VAL A 102 1.21 8.87 5.83
CA VAL A 102 2.18 9.68 5.10
C VAL A 102 2.89 10.66 6.04
N GLN A 103 2.16 11.32 6.92
CA GLN A 103 2.76 12.24 7.92
C GLN A 103 3.66 11.52 8.93
N ALA A 104 3.41 10.23 9.19
CA ALA A 104 4.20 9.41 10.11
C ALA A 104 5.53 8.93 9.51
N GLN A 105 5.78 9.13 8.23
CA GLN A 105 7.00 8.66 7.56
C GLN A 105 8.27 9.13 8.27
N SER A 106 9.25 8.23 8.34
CA SER A 106 10.57 8.54 8.91
C SER A 106 11.49 9.30 7.94
N TYR A 107 11.14 9.34 6.67
CA TYR A 107 11.75 10.22 5.66
C TYR A 107 10.87 11.46 5.46
N GLU A 108 11.42 12.65 5.57
CA GLU A 108 10.63 13.89 5.64
C GLU A 108 10.56 14.68 4.33
N ASN A 109 11.42 14.36 3.32
CA ASN A 109 11.44 15.08 2.05
C ASN A 109 10.45 14.47 1.05
N TRP A 110 9.16 14.68 1.31
CA TRP A 110 8.05 14.23 0.48
C TRP A 110 7.00 15.34 0.30
N GLU A 111 6.18 15.20 -0.71
CA GLU A 111 4.92 15.94 -0.89
C GLU A 111 3.78 14.95 -1.14
N LEU A 112 2.57 15.30 -0.74
CA LEU A 112 1.35 14.53 -0.97
C LEU A 112 0.42 15.29 -1.92
N CYS A 113 0.18 14.72 -3.10
CA CYS A 113 -0.62 15.31 -4.17
C CYS A 113 -1.98 14.59 -4.27
N LEU A 114 -3.04 15.22 -3.80
CA LEU A 114 -4.40 14.69 -3.77
C LEU A 114 -5.23 15.31 -4.90
N ALA A 115 -5.65 14.50 -5.89
CA ALA A 115 -6.52 14.95 -6.98
C ALA A 115 -7.92 14.33 -6.83
N ASP A 116 -8.91 15.17 -6.54
CA ASP A 116 -10.28 14.74 -6.21
C ASP A 116 -11.25 14.95 -7.37
N GLY A 117 -11.71 13.84 -7.95
CA GLY A 117 -12.74 13.80 -8.97
C GLY A 117 -14.18 13.59 -8.43
N SER A 118 -14.39 13.73 -7.13
CA SER A 118 -15.68 13.50 -6.49
C SER A 118 -16.73 14.54 -6.89
N PRO A 119 -18.03 14.20 -6.84
CA PRO A 119 -19.11 15.18 -6.92
C PRO A 119 -18.98 16.27 -5.84
N GLU A 120 -19.57 17.45 -6.11
CA GLU A 120 -19.48 18.66 -5.28
C GLU A 120 -19.61 18.43 -3.78
N GLU A 121 -20.68 17.73 -3.38
CA GLU A 121 -20.99 17.49 -1.98
C GLU A 121 -19.92 16.62 -1.28
N ASN A 122 -19.42 15.60 -1.97
CA ASN A 122 -18.36 14.74 -1.47
C ASN A 122 -17.02 15.48 -1.43
N ALA A 123 -16.68 16.21 -2.50
CA ALA A 123 -15.43 16.96 -2.59
C ALA A 123 -15.30 18.00 -1.46
N ALA A 124 -16.38 18.74 -1.16
CA ALA A 124 -16.38 19.71 -0.05
C ALA A 124 -16.07 19.05 1.31
N ARG A 125 -16.60 17.85 1.55
CA ARG A 125 -16.32 17.09 2.78
C ARG A 125 -14.87 16.59 2.81
N LEU A 126 -14.38 16.04 1.70
CA LEU A 126 -13.00 15.55 1.62
C LEU A 126 -12.00 16.70 1.76
N GLU A 127 -12.26 17.85 1.12
CA GLU A 127 -11.41 19.04 1.28
C GLU A 127 -11.35 19.51 2.75
N ALA A 128 -12.47 19.49 3.46
CA ALA A 128 -12.48 19.83 4.88
C ALA A 128 -11.66 18.85 5.73
N VAL A 129 -11.70 17.55 5.40
CA VAL A 129 -10.86 16.53 6.05
C VAL A 129 -9.39 16.79 5.76
N VAL A 130 -9.02 17.01 4.48
CA VAL A 130 -7.63 17.27 4.09
C VAL A 130 -7.11 18.52 4.81
N ARG A 131 -7.86 19.62 4.80
CA ARG A 131 -7.47 20.88 5.50
C ARG A 131 -7.24 20.64 6.99
N LYS A 132 -8.10 19.83 7.63
CA LYS A 132 -7.96 19.49 9.04
C LYS A 132 -6.71 18.65 9.32
N CYS A 133 -6.42 17.66 8.47
CA CYS A 133 -5.24 16.80 8.61
C CYS A 133 -3.94 17.54 8.28
N ALA A 134 -3.95 18.35 7.23
CA ALA A 134 -2.79 19.13 6.82
C ALA A 134 -2.40 20.19 7.88
N GLY A 135 -3.39 20.85 8.49
CA GLY A 135 -3.08 21.96 9.42
C GLY A 135 -2.19 22.99 8.74
N GLU A 136 -0.95 23.14 9.25
CA GLU A 136 0.08 24.01 8.68
C GLU A 136 1.09 23.27 7.78
N ASP A 137 0.91 21.97 7.54
CA ASP A 137 1.82 21.17 6.71
C ASP A 137 1.63 21.49 5.22
N THR A 138 2.51 22.33 4.69
CA THR A 138 2.49 22.79 3.30
C THR A 138 2.87 21.72 2.26
N ARG A 139 3.32 20.55 2.70
CA ARG A 139 3.66 19.42 1.84
C ARG A 139 2.41 18.71 1.31
N ILE A 140 1.21 18.96 1.88
CA ILE A 140 -0.04 18.33 1.49
C ILE A 140 -0.80 19.27 0.55
N CYS A 141 -0.89 18.87 -0.71
CA CYS A 141 -1.54 19.61 -1.79
C CYS A 141 -2.85 18.93 -2.20
N TYR A 142 -3.94 19.66 -2.21
CA TYR A 142 -5.25 19.17 -2.66
C TYR A 142 -5.73 19.97 -3.87
N ARG A 143 -6.20 19.25 -4.88
CA ARG A 143 -6.83 19.82 -6.07
C ARG A 143 -8.15 19.15 -6.36
N ARG A 144 -9.22 19.92 -6.38
CA ARG A 144 -10.51 19.47 -6.91
C ARG A 144 -10.47 19.50 -8.44
N LEU A 145 -10.95 18.41 -9.04
CA LEU A 145 -11.13 18.32 -10.50
C LEU A 145 -12.55 18.75 -10.88
N GLU A 146 -12.72 19.26 -12.10
CA GLU A 146 -14.03 19.67 -12.63
C GLU A 146 -15.00 18.49 -12.77
N LYS A 147 -14.45 17.29 -13.04
CA LYS A 147 -15.19 16.03 -13.19
C LYS A 147 -14.32 14.83 -12.88
N ASN A 148 -14.95 13.70 -12.62
CA ASN A 148 -14.25 12.42 -12.53
C ASN A 148 -13.69 12.02 -13.91
N LEU A 149 -12.38 11.84 -13.97
CA LEU A 149 -11.65 11.39 -15.16
C LEU A 149 -11.36 9.88 -15.14
N GLY A 150 -11.92 9.15 -14.17
CA GLY A 150 -11.61 7.75 -13.88
C GLY A 150 -10.25 7.60 -13.17
N ILE A 151 -9.90 6.38 -12.78
CA ILE A 151 -8.68 6.09 -12.00
C ILE A 151 -7.46 6.70 -12.70
N ALA A 152 -7.19 6.33 -13.95
CA ALA A 152 -6.01 6.80 -14.67
C ALA A 152 -6.00 8.33 -14.86
N GLY A 153 -7.15 8.94 -15.16
CA GLY A 153 -7.25 10.39 -15.36
C GLY A 153 -7.04 11.18 -14.08
N ASN A 154 -7.62 10.73 -12.96
CA ASN A 154 -7.42 11.35 -11.65
C ASN A 154 -5.97 11.17 -11.17
N THR A 155 -5.37 9.98 -11.39
CA THR A 155 -3.94 9.74 -11.10
C THR A 155 -3.05 10.66 -11.93
N ASN A 156 -3.29 10.81 -13.23
CA ASN A 156 -2.53 11.74 -14.08
C ASN A 156 -2.68 13.20 -13.62
N ALA A 157 -3.85 13.58 -13.11
CA ALA A 157 -4.06 14.91 -12.53
C ALA A 157 -3.26 15.11 -11.24
N ALA A 158 -3.12 14.07 -10.40
CA ALA A 158 -2.26 14.10 -9.22
C ALA A 158 -0.77 14.15 -9.60
N ILE A 159 -0.34 13.37 -10.60
CA ILE A 159 1.03 13.42 -11.16
C ILE A 159 1.35 14.83 -11.69
N ALA A 160 0.40 15.50 -12.34
CA ALA A 160 0.59 16.87 -12.82
C ALA A 160 0.74 17.93 -11.71
N MET A 161 0.55 17.56 -10.45
CA MET A 161 0.84 18.40 -9.28
C MET A 161 2.23 18.14 -8.69
N ALA A 162 2.84 17.02 -9.04
CA ALA A 162 4.08 16.53 -8.46
C ALA A 162 5.30 17.36 -8.92
N HIS A 163 6.22 17.62 -7.97
CA HIS A 163 7.48 18.34 -8.21
C HIS A 163 8.71 17.51 -7.82
N GLY A 164 8.50 16.37 -7.12
CA GLY A 164 9.58 15.48 -6.70
C GLY A 164 10.20 14.72 -7.87
N GLU A 165 11.44 14.26 -7.67
CA GLU A 165 12.16 13.44 -8.65
C GLU A 165 11.61 12.02 -8.76
N TRP A 166 10.88 11.57 -7.74
CA TRP A 166 10.24 10.25 -7.68
C TRP A 166 8.75 10.37 -7.44
N ILE A 167 7.99 9.53 -8.14
CA ILE A 167 6.54 9.41 -7.95
C ILE A 167 6.25 8.12 -7.20
N ALA A 168 5.55 8.21 -6.08
CA ALA A 168 4.98 7.07 -5.38
C ALA A 168 3.46 7.02 -5.63
N LEU A 169 2.97 5.91 -6.13
CA LEU A 169 1.53 5.67 -6.29
C LEU A 169 0.98 5.10 -4.98
N LEU A 170 -0.12 5.66 -4.51
CA LEU A 170 -0.81 5.21 -3.30
C LEU A 170 -2.32 5.32 -3.50
N ASP A 171 -3.06 4.30 -3.13
CA ASP A 171 -4.51 4.35 -3.14
C ASP A 171 -5.06 5.06 -1.90
N HIS A 172 -6.25 5.64 -2.04
CA HIS A 172 -6.84 6.51 -1.01
C HIS A 172 -7.33 5.78 0.25
N ASP A 173 -7.36 4.46 0.23
CA ASP A 173 -7.77 3.54 1.30
C ASP A 173 -6.64 2.64 1.80
N ASP A 174 -5.41 2.89 1.31
CA ASP A 174 -4.21 2.18 1.73
C ASP A 174 -3.36 3.00 2.73
N LEU A 175 -2.46 2.32 3.41
CA LEU A 175 -1.54 2.88 4.40
C LEU A 175 -0.09 2.59 4.02
N LEU A 176 0.79 3.55 4.24
CA LEU A 176 2.22 3.33 4.14
C LEU A 176 2.79 2.90 5.50
N ALA A 177 3.61 1.86 5.51
CA ALA A 177 4.45 1.56 6.67
C ALA A 177 5.31 2.79 7.03
N PRO A 178 5.54 3.10 8.31
CA PRO A 178 6.13 4.38 8.72
C PRO A 178 7.59 4.60 8.27
N ASP A 179 8.24 3.56 7.77
CA ASP A 179 9.60 3.59 7.20
C ASP A 179 9.66 3.34 5.70
N ALA A 180 8.51 3.21 5.02
CA ALA A 180 8.45 2.86 3.60
C ALA A 180 9.25 3.82 2.71
N LEU A 181 9.10 5.13 2.89
CA LEU A 181 9.84 6.11 2.11
C LEU A 181 11.33 6.12 2.47
N TYR A 182 11.68 5.90 3.75
CA TYR A 182 13.09 5.84 4.14
C TYR A 182 13.80 4.66 3.47
N GLU A 183 13.22 3.47 3.51
CA GLU A 183 13.84 2.27 2.92
C GLU A 183 13.95 2.41 1.38
N THR A 184 12.91 2.96 0.74
CA THR A 184 12.91 3.22 -0.70
C THR A 184 13.99 4.22 -1.10
N VAL A 185 14.06 5.38 -0.42
CA VAL A 185 15.07 6.41 -0.72
C VAL A 185 16.48 5.93 -0.38
N HIS A 186 16.64 5.17 0.72
CA HIS A 186 17.90 4.57 1.08
C HIS A 186 18.40 3.59 -0.01
N LEU A 187 17.50 2.82 -0.62
CA LEU A 187 17.81 1.98 -1.76
C LEU A 187 18.24 2.81 -2.98
N ILE A 188 17.52 3.89 -3.29
CA ILE A 188 17.85 4.81 -4.38
C ILE A 188 19.26 5.38 -4.22
N LEU A 189 19.58 5.89 -3.02
CA LEU A 189 20.87 6.53 -2.73
C LEU A 189 22.05 5.55 -2.73
N ARG A 190 21.81 4.30 -2.32
CA ARG A 190 22.84 3.25 -2.38
C ARG A 190 23.17 2.82 -3.80
N GLY A 191 22.26 3.00 -4.73
CA GLY A 191 22.38 2.47 -6.07
C GLY A 191 22.38 0.93 -6.12
N PRO A 192 22.40 0.35 -7.31
CA PRO A 192 22.50 -1.10 -7.47
C PRO A 192 23.87 -1.57 -6.96
N LYS A 193 23.87 -2.48 -6.00
CA LYS A 193 25.10 -3.20 -5.60
C LYS A 193 25.54 -4.12 -6.73
N ASP A 194 26.86 -4.30 -6.83
CA ASP A 194 27.48 -5.28 -7.68
C ASP A 194 27.10 -6.74 -7.31
N GLU A 195 27.53 -7.69 -8.09
CA GLU A 195 27.09 -9.09 -8.25
C GLU A 195 26.95 -9.96 -6.98
N THR A 196 27.13 -9.44 -5.78
CA THR A 196 27.17 -10.23 -4.53
C THR A 196 26.10 -9.90 -3.52
N GLY A 197 25.20 -8.97 -3.76
CA GLY A 197 24.24 -8.52 -2.76
C GLY A 197 22.80 -8.55 -3.22
N VAL A 198 21.94 -8.93 -2.35
CA VAL A 198 20.50 -8.87 -2.34
C VAL A 198 19.85 -8.26 -3.59
N ALA A 199 19.10 -9.07 -4.31
CA ALA A 199 18.36 -8.66 -5.50
C ALA A 199 17.50 -7.44 -5.20
N ALA A 200 17.88 -6.30 -5.79
CA ALA A 200 16.98 -5.17 -5.84
C ALA A 200 15.90 -5.54 -6.86
N THR A 201 14.67 -5.61 -6.41
CA THR A 201 13.50 -5.80 -7.25
C THR A 201 13.27 -4.52 -8.07
N GLY A 202 13.77 -4.47 -9.31
CA GLY A 202 13.64 -3.34 -10.20
C GLY A 202 14.25 -3.57 -11.58
N PHE A 203 13.83 -2.80 -12.59
CA PHE A 203 14.44 -2.79 -13.90
C PHE A 203 15.85 -2.20 -13.84
N ARG A 204 16.87 -2.94 -14.33
CA ARG A 204 18.24 -2.46 -14.42
C ARG A 204 18.60 -2.12 -15.86
N LYS A 205 19.16 -0.93 -16.06
CA LYS A 205 20.01 -0.60 -17.18
C LYS A 205 21.44 -0.55 -16.66
N ALA A 206 22.40 -1.15 -17.35
CA ALA A 206 23.79 -1.17 -16.92
C ALA A 206 24.31 0.25 -16.66
N GLY A 207 24.72 0.53 -15.43
CA GLY A 207 25.19 1.84 -15.00
C GLY A 207 24.10 2.86 -14.63
N ALA A 208 22.83 2.45 -14.56
CA ALA A 208 21.71 3.32 -14.30
C ALA A 208 21.16 3.16 -12.88
N GLN A 209 20.65 4.26 -12.37
CA GLN A 209 19.72 4.39 -11.27
C GLN A 209 18.46 3.52 -11.50
N TYR A 210 17.72 3.18 -10.45
CA TYR A 210 16.46 2.46 -10.60
C TYR A 210 15.45 3.29 -11.39
N ASP A 211 14.71 2.64 -12.30
CA ASP A 211 13.59 3.27 -13.03
C ASP A 211 12.26 3.07 -12.27
N MET A 212 12.15 1.95 -11.54
CA MET A 212 10.97 1.61 -10.76
C MET A 212 11.36 0.77 -9.54
N ILE A 213 10.65 1.00 -8.44
CA ILE A 213 10.74 0.22 -7.21
C ILE A 213 9.31 -0.17 -6.82
N TYR A 214 9.11 -1.41 -6.42
CA TYR A 214 7.86 -1.87 -5.84
C TYR A 214 8.14 -2.64 -4.54
N THR A 215 7.17 -2.65 -3.65
CA THR A 215 7.31 -3.20 -2.31
C THR A 215 6.33 -4.35 -2.10
N ASP A 216 6.64 -5.21 -1.13
CA ASP A 216 5.66 -6.13 -0.59
C ASP A 216 4.52 -5.37 0.09
N GLU A 217 3.39 -6.04 0.27
CA GLU A 217 2.22 -5.50 0.92
C GLU A 217 1.57 -6.55 1.82
N ASP A 218 0.76 -6.10 2.75
CA ASP A 218 -0.13 -6.94 3.54
C ASP A 218 -1.51 -6.30 3.66
N LYS A 219 -2.41 -6.93 4.37
CA LYS A 219 -3.71 -6.35 4.70
C LYS A 219 -3.76 -6.04 6.18
N VAL A 220 -4.41 -4.95 6.50
CA VAL A 220 -4.68 -4.54 7.87
C VAL A 220 -6.19 -4.59 8.13
N ASP A 221 -6.59 -4.92 9.34
CA ASP A 221 -8.00 -4.88 9.72
C ASP A 221 -8.52 -3.44 9.84
N MET A 222 -9.84 -3.30 10.00
CA MET A 222 -10.50 -1.99 10.08
C MET A 222 -10.07 -1.15 11.30
N ASP A 223 -9.45 -1.77 12.29
CA ASP A 223 -8.92 -1.10 13.48
C ASP A 223 -7.45 -0.68 13.31
N GLY A 224 -6.83 -1.00 12.16
CA GLY A 224 -5.44 -0.69 11.84
C GLY A 224 -4.40 -1.43 12.70
N LYS A 225 -4.77 -2.55 13.32
CA LYS A 225 -3.93 -3.22 14.32
C LYS A 225 -3.45 -4.59 13.92
N THR A 226 -4.29 -5.37 13.27
CA THR A 226 -3.98 -6.76 12.93
C THR A 226 -3.57 -6.84 11.47
N HIS A 227 -2.34 -7.25 11.23
CA HIS A 227 -1.79 -7.46 9.89
C HIS A 227 -1.94 -8.92 9.48
N PHE A 228 -2.41 -9.17 8.25
CA PHE A 228 -2.70 -10.50 7.74
C PHE A 228 -2.57 -10.57 6.22
N GLN A 229 -2.52 -11.79 5.67
CA GLN A 229 -2.45 -12.06 4.24
C GLN A 229 -1.32 -11.27 3.53
N PRO A 230 -0.06 -11.46 3.92
CA PRO A 230 1.06 -10.80 3.25
C PRO A 230 1.13 -11.24 1.79
N HIS A 231 1.49 -10.29 0.94
CA HIS A 231 1.80 -10.52 -0.46
C HIS A 231 3.28 -10.20 -0.70
N PHE A 232 4.11 -11.21 -0.52
CA PHE A 232 5.53 -11.11 -0.86
C PHE A 232 5.67 -11.23 -2.38
N LYS A 233 6.11 -10.15 -3.00
CA LYS A 233 6.18 -10.06 -4.46
C LYS A 233 7.48 -10.71 -4.97
N PRO A 234 7.42 -11.48 -6.06
CA PRO A 234 8.62 -12.04 -6.67
C PRO A 234 9.48 -10.96 -7.30
N ASP A 235 10.72 -11.33 -7.64
CA ASP A 235 11.54 -10.52 -8.55
C ASP A 235 10.79 -10.22 -9.84
N ILE A 236 11.17 -9.12 -10.52
CA ILE A 236 10.46 -8.68 -11.71
C ILE A 236 10.36 -9.78 -12.76
N ASN A 237 9.14 -10.11 -13.12
CA ASN A 237 8.80 -11.09 -14.14
C ASN A 237 7.87 -10.45 -15.16
N ILE A 238 8.41 -10.17 -16.36
CA ILE A 238 7.68 -9.48 -17.44
C ILE A 238 6.48 -10.30 -17.93
N ASP A 239 6.60 -11.62 -17.99
CA ASP A 239 5.52 -12.47 -18.47
C ASP A 239 4.39 -12.55 -17.44
N LEU A 240 4.72 -12.58 -16.15
CA LEU A 240 3.75 -12.49 -15.07
C LEU A 240 3.05 -11.13 -15.10
N LEU A 241 3.79 -10.02 -15.26
CA LEU A 241 3.24 -8.67 -15.31
C LEU A 241 2.31 -8.45 -16.51
N ARG A 242 2.59 -9.09 -17.65
CA ARG A 242 1.71 -9.05 -18.84
C ARG A 242 0.41 -9.82 -18.65
N SER A 243 0.41 -10.84 -17.80
CA SER A 243 -0.76 -11.69 -17.55
C SER A 243 -1.55 -11.24 -16.32
N ASN A 244 -0.90 -10.66 -15.33
CA ASN A 244 -1.49 -10.21 -14.07
C ASN A 244 -0.71 -9.04 -13.50
N ASN A 245 -1.40 -7.98 -13.08
CA ASN A 245 -0.76 -6.91 -12.32
C ASN A 245 -0.51 -7.38 -10.88
N TYR A 246 0.69 -7.85 -10.61
CA TYR A 246 1.10 -8.32 -9.27
C TYR A 246 1.89 -7.26 -8.48
N ILE A 247 2.12 -6.10 -9.09
CA ILE A 247 2.90 -5.02 -8.49
C ILE A 247 2.02 -4.13 -7.59
N THR A 248 0.72 -4.03 -7.93
CA THR A 248 -0.28 -3.25 -7.19
C THR A 248 -1.51 -4.07 -6.90
#